data_06d5e14a49d62a5155d600558b724116
#
_entry.id   06d5e14a49d62a5155d600558b724116
#
_cell.length_a   1.000
_cell.length_b   1.000
_cell.length_c   1.000
_cell.angle_alpha   90.00
_cell.angle_beta   90.00
_cell.angle_gamma   90.00
#
_symmetry.space_group_name_H-M   'P 1'
#
loop_
_entity.id
_entity.type
_entity.pdbx_description
1 polymer ?
#
loop_
_entity_poly.entity_id
_entity_poly.type
_entity_poly.pdbx_seq_one_letter_code
_entity_poly.pdbx_strand_id
1 'polypeptide(L)'
;MLARQNMIRIFISGLILSGWMASHADTPATPIISIIIDDLGYQYKVGQRAVRLNGNITCAFLPNAPYAGRLAEQAHLQQKEVMLHLPMEAETENHLGPGALTQCMSEKAFKTLVHSNLAAIPHVRGFNNHMGSRLTKSPRLMGWLMQAAMFRDDLYFVDSRTTTESVAQLEAERRRIAATRRDIFLDYDRSAGIVADQLTELVRHAKRQGTALAIGHPYPETLATLEAWLPTLEQQGIKLVPVSELIRIRLQRRIAPWQMSSSHSPRVAKNSKQ
;
A
#
# COMPACT_ATOMS: atom_id res chain seq x y z
N MET A 1 -47.00 72.82 -46.52
CA MET A 1 -47.30 72.10 -45.28
C MET A 1 -46.50 70.81 -45.27
N LEU A 2 -45.38 70.80 -44.52
CA LEU A 2 -44.40 69.74 -44.52
C LEU A 2 -44.44 69.04 -43.15
N ALA A 3 -44.80 67.78 -43.16
CA ALA A 3 -44.78 66.94 -41.94
C ALA A 3 -43.35 66.42 -41.69
N ARG A 4 -42.79 66.70 -40.52
CA ARG A 4 -41.50 66.15 -40.09
C ARG A 4 -41.70 64.77 -39.44
N GLN A 5 -41.10 63.74 -40.02
CA GLN A 5 -41.00 62.42 -39.41
C GLN A 5 -39.84 62.41 -38.42
N ASN A 6 -40.15 62.11 -37.16
CA ASN A 6 -39.15 61.85 -36.10
C ASN A 6 -38.72 60.37 -36.15
N MET A 7 -37.46 60.11 -36.42
CA MET A 7 -36.88 58.80 -36.41
C MET A 7 -36.23 58.54 -35.02
N ILE A 8 -36.83 57.67 -34.24
CA ILE A 8 -36.30 57.24 -32.94
C ILE A 8 -35.23 56.17 -33.20
N ARG A 9 -33.96 56.49 -32.85
CA ARG A 9 -32.86 55.51 -32.86
C ARG A 9 -32.83 54.78 -31.51
N ILE A 10 -33.14 53.49 -31.51
CA ILE A 10 -33.01 52.61 -30.35
C ILE A 10 -31.55 52.15 -30.28
N PHE A 11 -30.81 52.55 -29.25
CA PHE A 11 -29.50 52.01 -28.94
C PHE A 11 -29.69 50.74 -28.12
N ILE A 12 -29.36 49.57 -28.70
CA ILE A 12 -29.29 48.30 -28.00
C ILE A 12 -27.88 48.20 -27.41
N SER A 13 -27.72 48.47 -26.13
CA SER A 13 -26.49 48.23 -25.37
C SER A 13 -26.37 46.75 -25.09
N GLY A 14 -25.54 46.05 -25.83
CA GLY A 14 -25.18 44.64 -25.58
C GLY A 14 -24.31 44.51 -24.33
N LEU A 15 -24.87 43.96 -23.27
CA LEU A 15 -24.14 43.59 -22.03
C LEU A 15 -23.34 42.31 -22.29
N ILE A 16 -22.07 42.42 -22.51
CA ILE A 16 -21.16 41.27 -22.62
C ILE A 16 -20.92 40.77 -21.19
N LEU A 17 -21.59 39.70 -20.77
CA LEU A 17 -21.26 38.95 -19.57
C LEU A 17 -19.99 38.12 -19.88
N SER A 18 -18.83 38.64 -19.51
CA SER A 18 -17.59 37.88 -19.41
C SER A 18 -17.70 36.90 -18.23
N GLY A 19 -18.11 35.67 -18.51
CA GLY A 19 -18.08 34.57 -17.53
C GLY A 19 -16.62 34.28 -17.13
N TRP A 20 -16.24 34.66 -15.93
CA TRP A 20 -15.03 34.16 -15.31
C TRP A 20 -15.19 32.65 -15.09
N MET A 21 -14.59 31.86 -15.95
CA MET A 21 -14.34 30.44 -15.65
C MET A 21 -13.29 30.44 -14.54
N ALA A 22 -13.71 30.24 -13.29
CA ALA A 22 -12.82 29.93 -12.20
C ALA A 22 -12.14 28.59 -12.53
N SER A 23 -10.89 28.66 -12.98
CA SER A 23 -10.02 27.49 -13.08
C SER A 23 -9.87 26.94 -11.67
N HIS A 24 -10.54 25.83 -11.38
CA HIS A 24 -10.26 25.05 -10.18
C HIS A 24 -8.85 24.50 -10.37
N ALA A 25 -7.87 25.20 -9.81
CA ALA A 25 -6.55 24.62 -9.65
C ALA A 25 -6.74 23.40 -8.74
N ASP A 26 -6.58 22.19 -9.30
CA ASP A 26 -6.55 20.95 -8.53
C ASP A 26 -5.49 21.12 -7.44
N THR A 27 -5.93 21.27 -6.20
CA THR A 27 -5.02 21.26 -5.05
C THR A 27 -4.29 19.92 -5.11
N PRO A 28 -2.94 19.90 -5.17
CA PRO A 28 -2.21 18.65 -5.29
C PRO A 28 -2.62 17.72 -4.14
N ALA A 29 -3.12 16.54 -4.49
CA ALA A 29 -3.60 15.58 -3.50
C ALA A 29 -2.48 15.26 -2.52
N THR A 30 -2.78 15.33 -1.21
CA THR A 30 -1.84 15.02 -0.13
C THR A 30 -1.12 13.69 -0.40
N PRO A 31 0.24 13.68 -0.44
CA PRO A 31 0.99 12.44 -0.62
C PRO A 31 0.76 11.50 0.56
N ILE A 32 0.55 10.23 0.26
CA ILE A 32 0.22 9.20 1.25
C ILE A 32 1.33 8.16 1.28
N ILE A 33 1.81 7.82 2.47
CA ILE A 33 2.81 6.78 2.65
C ILE A 33 2.33 5.70 3.62
N SER A 34 2.89 4.50 3.49
CA SER A 34 2.84 3.46 4.52
C SER A 34 4.24 2.92 4.77
N ILE A 35 4.50 2.49 5.99
CA ILE A 35 5.77 1.89 6.40
C ILE A 35 5.47 0.59 7.12
N ILE A 36 6.16 -0.49 6.72
CA ILE A 36 6.16 -1.79 7.39
C ILE A 36 7.50 -1.95 8.09
N ILE A 37 7.48 -2.44 9.34
CA ILE A 37 8.66 -2.96 10.03
C ILE A 37 8.54 -4.47 10.07
N ASP A 38 9.40 -5.16 9.31
CA ASP A 38 9.49 -6.61 9.20
C ASP A 38 10.33 -7.24 10.33
N ASP A 39 10.49 -8.56 10.35
CA ASP A 39 11.33 -9.37 11.24
C ASP A 39 11.05 -9.21 12.75
N LEU A 40 9.83 -8.79 13.13
CA LEU A 40 9.48 -8.66 14.52
C LEU A 40 9.21 -10.02 15.21
N GLY A 41 9.61 -10.13 16.47
CA GLY A 41 9.26 -11.28 17.30
C GLY A 41 10.43 -11.96 17.99
N TYR A 42 11.67 -11.90 17.49
CA TYR A 42 12.83 -12.55 18.12
C TYR A 42 13.43 -11.77 19.30
N GLN A 43 13.39 -10.46 19.25
CA GLN A 43 13.97 -9.60 20.28
C GLN A 43 12.90 -8.70 20.92
N TYR A 44 12.56 -8.98 22.18
CA TYR A 44 11.44 -8.30 22.84
C TYR A 44 11.63 -6.77 22.94
N LYS A 45 12.79 -6.32 23.42
CA LYS A 45 13.07 -4.87 23.62
C LYS A 45 13.06 -4.11 22.30
N VAL A 46 13.65 -4.70 21.28
CA VAL A 46 13.73 -4.12 19.92
C VAL A 46 12.32 -4.08 19.30
N GLY A 47 11.57 -5.18 19.41
CA GLY A 47 10.18 -5.24 18.96
C GLY A 47 9.28 -4.21 19.68
N GLN A 48 9.43 -4.04 20.98
CA GLN A 48 8.73 -2.99 21.72
C GLN A 48 9.04 -1.58 21.20
N ARG A 49 10.32 -1.31 20.86
CA ARG A 49 10.73 -0.02 20.30
C ARG A 49 10.04 0.23 18.96
N ALA A 50 10.01 -0.78 18.08
CA ALA A 50 9.31 -0.71 16.80
C ALA A 50 7.80 -0.45 16.97
N VAL A 51 7.15 -1.18 17.89
CA VAL A 51 5.70 -1.01 18.17
C VAL A 51 5.39 0.40 18.71
N ARG A 52 6.33 1.05 19.41
CA ARG A 52 6.17 2.40 19.98
C ARG A 52 6.46 3.55 19.00
N LEU A 53 6.88 3.27 17.78
CA LEU A 53 7.08 4.31 16.76
C LEU A 53 5.81 5.15 16.58
N ASN A 54 5.97 6.46 16.37
CA ASN A 54 4.84 7.35 16.16
C ASN A 54 4.08 7.05 14.86
N GLY A 55 2.77 7.27 14.89
CA GLY A 55 1.91 7.18 13.70
C GLY A 55 1.51 5.75 13.32
N ASN A 56 0.93 5.59 12.15
CA ASN A 56 0.29 4.37 11.65
C ASN A 56 1.30 3.42 11.00
N ILE A 57 2.30 2.96 11.76
CA ILE A 57 3.25 1.94 11.30
C ILE A 57 2.56 0.57 11.29
N THR A 58 2.80 -0.23 10.26
CA THR A 58 2.38 -1.63 10.20
C THR A 58 3.52 -2.52 10.70
N CYS A 59 3.22 -3.40 11.65
CA CYS A 59 4.18 -4.29 12.30
C CYS A 59 4.03 -5.72 11.76
N ALA A 60 5.08 -6.28 11.15
CA ALA A 60 5.07 -7.62 10.58
C ALA A 60 5.90 -8.59 11.42
N PHE A 61 5.24 -9.66 11.87
CA PHE A 61 5.77 -10.61 12.85
C PHE A 61 6.08 -11.97 12.22
N LEU A 62 7.24 -12.52 12.54
CA LEU A 62 7.62 -13.89 12.18
C LEU A 62 6.81 -14.90 13.02
N PRO A 63 6.17 -15.92 12.41
CA PRO A 63 5.09 -16.69 13.05
C PRO A 63 5.53 -17.51 14.28
N ASN A 64 6.74 -18.00 14.30
CA ASN A 64 7.23 -18.86 15.37
C ASN A 64 8.31 -18.19 16.25
N ALA A 65 8.43 -16.87 16.15
CA ALA A 65 9.36 -16.12 17.00
C ALA A 65 8.83 -16.04 18.44
N PRO A 66 9.70 -16.15 19.47
CA PRO A 66 9.28 -16.37 20.86
C PRO A 66 8.45 -15.24 21.48
N TYR A 67 8.56 -14.03 20.95
CA TYR A 67 7.81 -12.87 21.45
C TYR A 67 6.77 -12.35 20.44
N ALA A 68 6.56 -13.02 19.30
CA ALA A 68 5.71 -12.54 18.24
C ALA A 68 4.26 -12.28 18.70
N GLY A 69 3.62 -13.28 19.32
CA GLY A 69 2.24 -13.13 19.82
C GLY A 69 2.11 -12.00 20.83
N ARG A 70 3.03 -11.92 21.80
CA ARG A 70 2.99 -10.86 22.83
C ARG A 70 3.19 -9.46 22.23
N LEU A 71 4.09 -9.33 21.27
CA LEU A 71 4.35 -8.04 20.61
C LEU A 71 3.21 -7.66 19.65
N ALA A 72 2.57 -8.64 19.01
CA ALA A 72 1.40 -8.40 18.16
C ALA A 72 0.20 -7.90 18.99
N GLU A 73 -0.04 -8.46 20.19
CA GLU A 73 -1.02 -7.93 21.13
C GLU A 73 -0.71 -6.49 21.53
N GLN A 74 0.54 -6.17 21.85
CA GLN A 74 0.96 -4.80 22.19
C GLN A 74 0.79 -3.85 20.99
N ALA A 75 1.10 -4.29 19.77
CA ALA A 75 0.91 -3.51 18.56
C ALA A 75 -0.59 -3.18 18.36
N HIS A 76 -1.45 -4.18 18.50
CA HIS A 76 -2.90 -4.00 18.40
C HIS A 76 -3.44 -3.01 19.45
N LEU A 77 -3.05 -3.15 20.72
CA LEU A 77 -3.45 -2.22 21.79
C LEU A 77 -2.98 -0.78 21.53
N GLN A 78 -1.88 -0.59 20.79
CA GLN A 78 -1.38 0.72 20.35
C GLN A 78 -1.91 1.14 18.99
N GLN A 79 -2.98 0.48 18.50
CA GLN A 79 -3.64 0.78 17.22
C GLN A 79 -2.70 0.67 16.00
N LYS A 80 -1.64 -0.14 16.12
CA LYS A 80 -0.81 -0.51 14.97
C LYS A 80 -1.47 -1.65 14.20
N GLU A 81 -1.33 -1.61 12.89
CA GLU A 81 -1.75 -2.72 12.04
C GLU A 81 -0.78 -3.89 12.17
N VAL A 82 -1.32 -5.09 12.38
CA VAL A 82 -0.57 -6.34 12.58
C VAL A 82 -0.55 -7.15 11.28
N MET A 83 0.63 -7.60 10.89
CA MET A 83 0.90 -8.40 9.71
C MET A 83 1.63 -9.69 10.05
N LEU A 84 1.37 -10.76 9.29
CA LEU A 84 2.22 -11.95 9.29
C LEU A 84 3.39 -11.72 8.34
N HIS A 85 4.62 -11.85 8.82
CA HIS A 85 5.84 -11.93 8.01
C HIS A 85 6.15 -13.38 7.72
N LEU A 86 5.72 -13.88 6.55
CA LEU A 86 5.66 -15.30 6.22
C LEU A 86 6.98 -15.80 5.63
N PRO A 87 7.71 -16.72 6.32
CA PRO A 87 8.97 -17.22 5.83
C PRO A 87 8.80 -18.07 4.56
N MET A 88 9.60 -17.78 3.54
CA MET A 88 9.56 -18.44 2.23
C MET A 88 10.96 -18.72 1.69
N GLU A 89 11.12 -19.84 1.01
CA GLU A 89 12.38 -20.28 0.41
C GLU A 89 12.98 -19.24 -0.54
N ALA A 90 14.26 -18.93 -0.29
CA ALA A 90 15.08 -18.04 -1.11
C ALA A 90 15.96 -18.83 -2.11
N GLU A 91 16.55 -18.14 -3.08
CA GLU A 91 17.50 -18.75 -4.03
C GLU A 91 18.85 -19.09 -3.38
N THR A 92 19.26 -18.28 -2.41
CA THR A 92 20.45 -18.53 -1.61
C THR A 92 20.08 -19.41 -0.41
N GLU A 93 20.98 -20.32 -0.03
CA GLU A 93 20.84 -21.12 1.18
C GLU A 93 20.98 -20.23 2.42
N ASN A 94 19.88 -19.74 2.91
CA ASN A 94 19.78 -18.99 4.16
C ASN A 94 18.93 -19.74 5.16
N HIS A 95 19.17 -19.51 6.45
CA HIS A 95 18.30 -20.04 7.50
C HIS A 95 16.94 -19.36 7.44
N LEU A 96 15.96 -20.08 6.87
CA LEU A 96 14.59 -19.56 6.66
C LEU A 96 13.81 -19.39 7.96
N GLY A 97 14.28 -19.99 9.04
CA GLY A 97 13.55 -20.04 10.30
C GLY A 97 12.39 -21.07 10.30
N PRO A 98 11.78 -21.28 11.48
CA PRO A 98 10.67 -22.22 11.62
C PRO A 98 9.42 -21.70 10.92
N GLY A 99 8.64 -22.64 10.34
CA GLY A 99 7.43 -22.29 9.61
C GLY A 99 7.65 -21.87 8.15
N ALA A 100 8.88 -22.05 7.62
CA ALA A 100 9.18 -21.65 6.25
C ALA A 100 8.49 -22.54 5.20
N LEU A 101 7.87 -21.88 4.22
CA LEU A 101 7.33 -22.54 3.03
C LEU A 101 8.47 -22.87 2.07
N THR A 102 8.44 -24.09 1.50
CA THR A 102 9.46 -24.54 0.54
C THR A 102 8.84 -25.16 -0.71
N GLN A 103 9.59 -25.15 -1.80
CA GLN A 103 9.15 -25.70 -3.09
C GLN A 103 8.92 -27.23 -3.09
N CYS A 104 9.59 -27.95 -2.16
CA CYS A 104 9.50 -29.40 -2.04
C CYS A 104 8.23 -29.88 -1.32
N MET A 105 7.44 -28.98 -0.74
CA MET A 105 6.21 -29.34 -0.03
C MET A 105 5.14 -29.83 -0.99
N SER A 106 4.35 -30.83 -0.52
CA SER A 106 3.07 -31.12 -1.17
C SER A 106 2.09 -29.97 -1.00
N GLU A 107 1.12 -29.81 -1.89
CA GLU A 107 0.09 -28.77 -1.79
C GLU A 107 -0.62 -28.77 -0.43
N LYS A 108 -0.99 -29.97 0.06
CA LYS A 108 -1.65 -30.12 1.35
C LYS A 108 -0.77 -29.61 2.50
N ALA A 109 0.50 -30.03 2.55
CA ALA A 109 1.43 -29.60 3.60
C ALA A 109 1.67 -28.08 3.54
N PHE A 110 1.85 -27.54 2.33
CA PHE A 110 2.03 -26.12 2.09
C PHE A 110 0.86 -25.28 2.64
N LYS A 111 -0.37 -25.62 2.24
CA LYS A 111 -1.58 -24.91 2.67
C LYS A 111 -1.83 -25.04 4.18
N THR A 112 -1.61 -26.25 4.73
CA THR A 112 -1.71 -26.45 6.20
C THR A 112 -0.73 -25.56 6.95
N LEU A 113 0.51 -25.42 6.47
CA LEU A 113 1.51 -24.57 7.11
C LEU A 113 1.17 -23.07 6.99
N VAL A 114 0.60 -22.63 5.86
CA VAL A 114 0.09 -21.26 5.71
C VAL A 114 -0.98 -20.96 6.78
N HIS A 115 -1.95 -21.86 6.97
CA HIS A 115 -3.00 -21.71 7.98
C HIS A 115 -2.42 -21.66 9.40
N SER A 116 -1.46 -22.55 9.71
CA SER A 116 -0.78 -22.57 11.00
C SER A 116 -0.03 -21.25 11.28
N ASN A 117 0.70 -20.74 10.29
CA ASN A 117 1.43 -19.48 10.43
C ASN A 117 0.49 -18.27 10.61
N LEU A 118 -0.63 -18.24 9.88
CA LEU A 118 -1.65 -17.19 10.06
C LEU A 118 -2.31 -17.24 11.44
N ALA A 119 -2.52 -18.44 11.97
CA ALA A 119 -3.09 -18.61 13.31
C ALA A 119 -2.11 -18.29 14.46
N ALA A 120 -0.80 -18.33 14.20
CA ALA A 120 0.23 -18.08 15.19
C ALA A 120 0.33 -16.61 15.63
N ILE A 121 -0.17 -15.67 14.81
CA ILE A 121 -0.10 -14.23 15.09
C ILE A 121 -1.52 -13.69 15.31
N PRO A 122 -1.85 -13.15 16.50
CA PRO A 122 -3.15 -12.53 16.74
C PRO A 122 -3.32 -11.23 15.94
N HIS A 123 -4.57 -10.86 15.66
CA HIS A 123 -4.96 -9.60 15.01
C HIS A 123 -4.43 -9.39 13.58
N VAL A 124 -3.95 -10.44 12.91
CA VAL A 124 -3.42 -10.32 11.53
C VAL A 124 -4.46 -9.77 10.58
N ARG A 125 -4.11 -8.70 9.86
CA ARG A 125 -4.90 -8.04 8.81
C ARG A 125 -4.36 -8.30 7.40
N GLY A 126 -3.11 -8.77 7.28
CA GLY A 126 -2.47 -9.06 6.03
C GLY A 126 -1.18 -9.85 6.23
N PHE A 127 -0.51 -10.16 5.14
CA PHE A 127 0.77 -10.85 5.19
C PHE A 127 1.70 -10.39 4.06
N ASN A 128 3.01 -10.55 4.29
CA ASN A 128 4.04 -10.33 3.28
C ASN A 128 5.07 -11.47 3.33
N ASN A 129 5.96 -11.53 2.37
CA ASN A 129 7.00 -12.56 2.34
C ASN A 129 8.28 -12.13 3.06
N HIS A 130 8.74 -12.95 4.04
CA HIS A 130 10.11 -12.95 4.52
C HIS A 130 10.96 -13.75 3.54
N MET A 131 12.03 -13.15 3.01
CA MET A 131 12.79 -13.75 1.90
C MET A 131 11.91 -14.11 0.70
N GLY A 132 11.99 -15.34 0.19
CA GLY A 132 11.07 -15.86 -0.82
C GLY A 132 11.51 -15.60 -2.26
N SER A 133 12.75 -15.22 -2.54
CA SER A 133 13.22 -14.95 -3.90
C SER A 133 13.07 -16.15 -4.85
N ARG A 134 13.02 -17.38 -4.32
CA ARG A 134 12.70 -18.59 -5.09
C ARG A 134 11.20 -18.82 -5.22
N LEU A 135 10.47 -18.82 -4.10
CA LEU A 135 9.05 -19.16 -4.12
C LEU A 135 8.19 -18.16 -4.89
N THR A 136 8.47 -16.88 -4.73
CA THR A 136 7.65 -15.81 -5.33
C THR A 136 7.71 -15.77 -6.86
N LYS A 137 8.67 -16.46 -7.48
CA LYS A 137 8.74 -16.64 -8.94
C LYS A 137 7.78 -17.71 -9.47
N SER A 138 7.27 -18.61 -8.60
CA SER A 138 6.44 -19.73 -9.01
C SER A 138 4.95 -19.39 -9.02
N PRO A 139 4.28 -19.29 -10.18
CA PRO A 139 2.82 -19.08 -10.24
C PRO A 139 2.04 -20.18 -9.50
N ARG A 140 2.53 -21.43 -9.57
CA ARG A 140 1.90 -22.57 -8.89
C ARG A 140 1.92 -22.42 -7.37
N LEU A 141 3.10 -22.12 -6.79
CA LEU A 141 3.26 -22.01 -5.34
C LEU A 141 2.57 -20.76 -4.79
N MET A 142 2.67 -19.64 -5.50
CA MET A 142 1.91 -18.44 -5.15
C MET A 142 0.40 -18.68 -5.30
N GLY A 143 0.00 -19.49 -6.28
CA GLY A 143 -1.39 -19.96 -6.40
C GLY A 143 -1.89 -20.70 -5.18
N TRP A 144 -1.11 -21.63 -4.63
CA TRP A 144 -1.45 -22.39 -3.41
C TRP A 144 -1.48 -21.46 -2.18
N LEU A 145 -0.52 -20.54 -2.07
CA LEU A 145 -0.47 -19.54 -1.01
C LEU A 145 -1.76 -18.70 -0.96
N MET A 146 -2.13 -18.13 -2.10
CA MET A 146 -3.29 -17.24 -2.17
C MET A 146 -4.60 -18.04 -1.96
N GLN A 147 -4.70 -19.28 -2.46
CA GLN A 147 -5.85 -20.15 -2.15
C GLN A 147 -5.95 -20.45 -0.66
N ALA A 148 -4.82 -20.72 0.00
CA ALA A 148 -4.82 -20.91 1.44
C ALA A 148 -5.23 -19.66 2.21
N ALA A 149 -4.85 -18.48 1.74
CA ALA A 149 -5.21 -17.20 2.39
C ALA A 149 -6.69 -16.84 2.23
N MET A 150 -7.37 -17.31 1.18
CA MET A 150 -8.79 -17.02 0.89
C MET A 150 -9.79 -17.56 1.94
N PHE A 151 -9.35 -18.37 2.92
CA PHE A 151 -10.26 -18.77 4.01
C PHE A 151 -10.65 -17.59 4.93
N ARG A 152 -9.96 -16.46 4.79
CA ARG A 152 -10.25 -15.19 5.45
C ARG A 152 -10.39 -14.10 4.39
N ASP A 153 -11.56 -13.53 4.27
CA ASP A 153 -11.90 -12.51 3.27
C ASP A 153 -11.29 -11.12 3.59
N ASP A 154 -10.77 -10.95 4.81
CA ASP A 154 -10.24 -9.68 5.31
C ASP A 154 -8.73 -9.54 5.14
N LEU A 155 -8.03 -10.54 4.61
CA LEU A 155 -6.58 -10.51 4.43
C LEU A 155 -6.18 -9.77 3.15
N TYR A 156 -5.11 -8.96 3.28
CA TYR A 156 -4.40 -8.39 2.14
C TYR A 156 -2.98 -8.97 2.03
N PHE A 157 -2.37 -8.82 0.87
CA PHE A 157 -1.01 -9.27 0.60
C PHE A 157 -0.09 -8.12 0.17
N VAL A 158 1.15 -8.14 0.66
CA VAL A 158 2.23 -7.26 0.18
C VAL A 158 3.38 -8.10 -0.36
N ASP A 159 3.68 -7.93 -1.64
CA ASP A 159 4.90 -8.48 -2.24
C ASP A 159 6.11 -7.65 -1.77
N SER A 160 6.97 -8.25 -0.93
CA SER A 160 8.19 -7.60 -0.43
C SER A 160 9.27 -7.40 -1.51
N ARG A 161 9.04 -7.94 -2.72
CA ARG A 161 9.93 -7.75 -3.89
C ARG A 161 11.38 -8.11 -3.61
N THR A 162 11.60 -9.28 -3.04
CA THR A 162 12.95 -9.84 -2.82
C THR A 162 13.63 -10.31 -4.12
N THR A 163 12.88 -10.36 -5.21
CA THR A 163 13.33 -10.53 -6.59
C THR A 163 12.47 -9.69 -7.55
N THR A 164 13.07 -9.22 -8.63
CA THR A 164 12.35 -8.52 -9.71
C THR A 164 11.44 -9.45 -10.51
N GLU A 165 11.66 -10.77 -10.43
CA GLU A 165 10.89 -11.81 -11.12
C GLU A 165 9.65 -12.28 -10.34
N SER A 166 9.37 -11.67 -9.17
CA SER A 166 8.21 -12.04 -8.37
C SER A 166 6.89 -11.88 -9.14
N VAL A 167 6.08 -12.93 -9.11
CA VAL A 167 4.70 -12.95 -9.61
C VAL A 167 3.66 -12.90 -8.48
N ALA A 168 4.11 -12.75 -7.24
CA ALA A 168 3.26 -12.91 -6.06
C ALA A 168 2.09 -11.92 -6.01
N GLN A 169 2.33 -10.63 -6.29
CA GLN A 169 1.26 -9.63 -6.38
C GLN A 169 0.25 -10.00 -7.48
N LEU A 170 0.71 -10.41 -8.67
CA LEU A 170 -0.16 -10.78 -9.78
C LEU A 170 -1.05 -11.98 -9.41
N GLU A 171 -0.50 -13.00 -8.73
CA GLU A 171 -1.25 -14.18 -8.30
C GLU A 171 -2.27 -13.85 -7.19
N ALA A 172 -2.00 -12.89 -6.32
CA ALA A 172 -2.95 -12.36 -5.35
C ALA A 172 -4.12 -11.65 -6.05
N GLU A 173 -3.81 -10.72 -6.96
CA GLU A 173 -4.81 -9.96 -7.73
C GLU A 173 -5.71 -10.89 -8.59
N ARG A 174 -5.16 -11.93 -9.22
CA ARG A 174 -5.92 -12.96 -9.97
C ARG A 174 -6.96 -13.67 -9.10
N ARG A 175 -6.70 -13.80 -7.81
CA ARG A 175 -7.61 -14.43 -6.83
C ARG A 175 -8.42 -13.43 -6.03
N ARG A 176 -8.44 -12.16 -6.46
CA ARG A 176 -9.18 -11.07 -5.82
C ARG A 176 -8.75 -10.79 -4.37
N ILE A 177 -7.55 -11.17 -3.99
CA ILE A 177 -6.94 -10.73 -2.74
C ILE A 177 -6.42 -9.33 -2.97
N ALA A 178 -6.80 -8.41 -2.09
CA ALA A 178 -6.31 -7.04 -2.11
C ALA A 178 -4.78 -7.04 -1.95
N ALA A 179 -4.04 -6.53 -2.93
CA ALA A 179 -2.59 -6.67 -2.93
C ALA A 179 -1.87 -5.41 -3.39
N THR A 180 -0.63 -5.29 -2.95
CA THR A 180 0.32 -4.29 -3.39
C THR A 180 1.75 -4.83 -3.31
N ARG A 181 2.74 -3.98 -3.59
CA ARG A 181 4.16 -4.31 -3.46
C ARG A 181 4.93 -3.19 -2.80
N ARG A 182 6.11 -3.51 -2.27
CA ARG A 182 7.08 -2.56 -1.78
C ARG A 182 7.58 -1.65 -2.92
N ASP A 183 7.59 -0.35 -2.66
CA ASP A 183 8.21 0.63 -3.54
C ASP A 183 9.64 0.96 -3.10
N ILE A 184 9.87 1.11 -1.79
CA ILE A 184 11.14 1.53 -1.21
C ILE A 184 11.62 0.52 -0.17
N PHE A 185 12.92 0.18 -0.19
CA PHE A 185 13.58 -0.61 0.83
C PHE A 185 14.44 0.31 1.70
N LEU A 186 14.04 0.50 2.97
CA LEU A 186 14.64 1.54 3.81
C LEU A 186 16.09 1.26 4.21
N ASP A 187 16.42 0.00 4.46
CA ASP A 187 17.65 -0.43 5.12
C ASP A 187 18.34 -1.59 4.39
N TYR A 188 18.37 -1.54 3.05
CA TYR A 188 19.21 -2.44 2.24
C TYR A 188 20.70 -2.30 2.61
N ASP A 189 21.08 -1.14 3.10
CA ASP A 189 22.29 -0.86 3.85
C ASP A 189 21.86 -0.24 5.19
N ARG A 190 22.44 -0.71 6.30
CA ARG A 190 22.02 -0.36 7.66
C ARG A 190 22.52 1.01 8.13
N SER A 191 23.34 1.71 7.34
CA SER A 191 23.82 3.03 7.74
C SER A 191 22.67 4.04 7.86
N ALA A 192 22.72 4.88 8.90
CA ALA A 192 21.68 5.90 9.16
C ALA A 192 21.53 6.88 8.00
N GLY A 193 22.60 7.18 7.28
CA GLY A 193 22.57 8.03 6.07
C GLY A 193 21.72 7.43 4.97
N ILE A 194 21.90 6.14 4.67
CA ILE A 194 21.11 5.44 3.66
C ILE A 194 19.64 5.37 4.05
N VAL A 195 19.32 5.07 5.31
CA VAL A 195 17.92 5.07 5.78
C VAL A 195 17.27 6.45 5.58
N ALA A 196 17.97 7.54 5.89
CA ALA A 196 17.46 8.90 5.70
C ALA A 196 17.24 9.24 4.20
N ASP A 197 18.16 8.79 3.33
CA ASP A 197 18.03 8.96 1.88
C ASP A 197 16.83 8.18 1.33
N GLN A 198 16.60 6.96 1.82
CA GLN A 198 15.45 6.15 1.42
C GLN A 198 14.12 6.74 1.91
N LEU A 199 14.07 7.37 3.07
CA LEU A 199 12.89 8.13 3.53
C LEU A 199 12.62 9.34 2.65
N THR A 200 13.68 10.03 2.20
CA THR A 200 13.55 11.12 1.22
C THR A 200 13.01 10.62 -0.12
N GLU A 201 13.49 9.46 -0.60
CA GLU A 201 12.98 8.82 -1.82
C GLU A 201 11.52 8.36 -1.66
N LEU A 202 11.14 7.84 -0.49
CA LEU A 202 9.76 7.46 -0.17
C LEU A 202 8.81 8.65 -0.35
N VAL A 203 9.18 9.80 0.20
CA VAL A 203 8.43 11.05 0.06
C VAL A 203 8.37 11.50 -1.40
N ARG A 204 9.51 11.49 -2.09
CA ARG A 204 9.59 11.85 -3.50
C ARG A 204 8.71 10.95 -4.37
N HIS A 205 8.72 9.64 -4.11
CA HIS A 205 7.86 8.68 -4.80
C HIS A 205 6.38 8.97 -4.53
N ALA A 206 6.00 9.20 -3.26
CA ALA A 206 4.63 9.53 -2.88
C ALA A 206 4.14 10.83 -3.54
N LYS A 207 4.98 11.86 -3.62
CA LYS A 207 4.64 13.11 -4.30
C LYS A 207 4.40 12.92 -5.80
N ARG A 208 5.15 12.04 -6.46
CA ARG A 208 4.97 11.75 -7.91
C ARG A 208 3.79 10.85 -8.20
N GLN A 209 3.60 9.79 -7.39
CA GLN A 209 2.62 8.72 -7.65
C GLN A 209 1.35 8.86 -6.79
N GLY A 210 1.35 9.80 -5.85
CA GLY A 210 0.28 10.01 -4.88
C GLY A 210 0.34 9.06 -3.68
N THR A 211 1.04 7.90 -3.79
CA THR A 211 1.22 6.93 -2.70
C THR A 211 2.60 6.27 -2.78
N ALA A 212 3.15 5.85 -1.62
CA ALA A 212 4.34 5.01 -1.56
C ALA A 212 4.33 4.07 -0.36
N LEU A 213 4.90 2.87 -0.52
CA LEU A 213 5.06 1.84 0.51
C LEU A 213 6.54 1.54 0.74
N ALA A 214 6.99 1.72 1.98
CA ALA A 214 8.33 1.33 2.39
C ALA A 214 8.30 0.09 3.30
N ILE A 215 9.38 -0.70 3.23
CA ILE A 215 9.69 -1.77 4.18
C ILE A 215 11.05 -1.49 4.77
N GLY A 216 11.18 -1.66 6.10
CA GLY A 216 12.42 -1.67 6.85
C GLY A 216 12.38 -2.72 7.95
N HIS A 217 13.51 -2.87 8.67
CA HIS A 217 13.67 -3.85 9.73
C HIS A 217 13.98 -3.15 11.07
N PRO A 218 13.86 -3.84 12.19
CA PRO A 218 14.03 -3.22 13.51
C PRO A 218 15.52 -3.07 13.89
N TYR A 219 16.36 -2.63 12.94
CA TYR A 219 17.74 -2.29 13.24
C TYR A 219 17.81 -1.01 14.08
N PRO A 220 18.81 -0.89 14.99
CA PRO A 220 18.94 0.29 15.83
C PRO A 220 18.96 1.60 15.06
N GLU A 221 19.66 1.63 13.93
CA GLU A 221 19.81 2.80 13.06
C GLU A 221 18.49 3.15 12.34
N THR A 222 17.79 2.14 11.83
CA THR A 222 16.48 2.31 11.19
C THR A 222 15.46 2.88 12.18
N LEU A 223 15.38 2.29 13.38
CA LEU A 223 14.45 2.76 14.40
C LEU A 223 14.79 4.17 14.87
N ALA A 224 16.09 4.48 15.10
CA ALA A 224 16.50 5.82 15.52
C ALA A 224 16.16 6.88 14.45
N THR A 225 16.41 6.58 13.17
CA THR A 225 16.08 7.48 12.06
C THR A 225 14.58 7.70 11.95
N LEU A 226 13.77 6.63 12.08
CA LEU A 226 12.30 6.73 12.06
C LEU A 226 11.75 7.51 13.25
N GLU A 227 12.27 7.30 14.47
CA GLU A 227 11.87 8.04 15.67
C GLU A 227 12.06 9.56 15.50
N ALA A 228 13.16 9.97 14.88
CA ALA A 228 13.45 11.38 14.61
C ALA A 228 12.60 11.94 13.45
N TRP A 229 12.34 11.13 12.43
CA TRP A 229 11.72 11.59 11.19
C TRP A 229 10.18 11.58 11.23
N LEU A 230 9.54 10.57 11.83
CA LEU A 230 8.08 10.43 11.84
C LEU A 230 7.33 11.66 12.37
N PRO A 231 7.81 12.36 13.44
CA PRO A 231 7.14 13.57 13.92
C PRO A 231 7.14 14.74 12.93
N THR A 232 7.98 14.70 11.89
CA THR A 232 8.10 15.79 10.90
C THR A 232 7.10 15.67 9.73
N LEU A 233 6.40 14.55 9.60
CA LEU A 233 5.52 14.25 8.46
C LEU A 233 4.40 15.26 8.26
N GLU A 234 3.76 15.67 9.35
CA GLU A 234 2.66 16.64 9.29
C GLU A 234 3.12 17.97 8.71
N GLN A 235 4.29 18.46 9.15
CA GLN A 235 4.89 19.70 8.63
C GLN A 235 5.27 19.58 7.16
N GLN A 236 5.57 18.37 6.69
CA GLN A 236 5.86 18.09 5.28
C GLN A 236 4.59 17.90 4.43
N GLY A 237 3.40 17.96 5.02
CA GLY A 237 2.13 17.72 4.35
C GLY A 237 1.96 16.28 3.87
N ILE A 238 2.55 15.30 4.60
CA ILE A 238 2.54 13.88 4.24
C ILE A 238 1.65 13.11 5.20
N LYS A 239 0.76 12.27 4.67
CA LYS A 239 -0.10 11.42 5.47
C LYS A 239 0.47 10.00 5.58
N LEU A 240 0.73 9.54 6.80
CA LEU A 240 1.08 8.16 7.11
C LEU A 240 -0.19 7.36 7.44
N VAL A 241 -0.42 6.29 6.69
CA VAL A 241 -1.61 5.41 6.85
C VAL A 241 -1.19 3.95 7.01
N PRO A 242 -2.04 3.08 7.61
CA PRO A 242 -1.81 1.64 7.61
C PRO A 242 -1.77 1.10 6.18
N VAL A 243 -1.15 -0.06 5.98
CA VAL A 243 -1.02 -0.68 4.64
C VAL A 243 -2.39 -1.03 4.04
N SER A 244 -3.34 -1.49 4.85
CA SER A 244 -4.71 -1.77 4.39
C SER A 244 -5.38 -0.55 3.77
N GLU A 245 -5.20 0.62 4.38
CA GLU A 245 -5.74 1.89 3.86
C GLU A 245 -5.02 2.32 2.58
N LEU A 246 -3.70 2.19 2.51
CA LEU A 246 -2.94 2.47 1.29
C LEU A 246 -3.41 1.61 0.11
N ILE A 247 -3.62 0.29 0.33
CA ILE A 247 -4.12 -0.63 -0.68
C ILE A 247 -5.51 -0.19 -1.15
N ARG A 248 -6.42 0.15 -0.21
CA ARG A 248 -7.75 0.65 -0.54
C ARG A 248 -7.69 1.89 -1.44
N ILE A 249 -6.82 2.85 -1.13
CA ILE A 249 -6.63 4.06 -1.93
C ILE A 249 -6.08 3.72 -3.32
N ARG A 250 -5.09 2.82 -3.41
CA ARG A 250 -4.53 2.36 -4.69
C ARG A 250 -5.59 1.70 -5.58
N LEU A 251 -6.44 0.86 -5.00
CA LEU A 251 -7.54 0.20 -5.71
C LEU A 251 -8.57 1.21 -6.21
N GLN A 252 -8.99 2.16 -5.38
CA GLN A 252 -9.93 3.21 -5.77
C GLN A 252 -9.41 4.07 -6.93
N ARG A 253 -8.12 4.45 -6.91
CA ARG A 253 -7.50 5.21 -8.00
C ARG A 253 -7.40 4.43 -9.31
N ARG A 254 -7.29 3.10 -9.27
CA ARG A 254 -7.34 2.26 -10.48
C ARG A 254 -8.73 2.20 -11.11
N ILE A 255 -9.80 2.30 -10.32
CA ILE A 255 -11.19 2.18 -10.74
C ILE A 255 -11.74 3.53 -11.24
N ALA A 256 -11.35 4.65 -10.66
CA ALA A 256 -11.87 5.98 -10.97
C ALA A 256 -11.79 6.37 -12.47
N PRO A 257 -10.72 6.08 -13.24
CA PRO A 257 -10.68 6.37 -14.68
C PRO A 257 -11.73 5.62 -15.49
N TRP A 258 -12.12 4.40 -15.08
CA TRP A 258 -13.13 3.60 -15.77
C TRP A 258 -14.55 4.16 -15.59
N GLN A 259 -14.86 4.72 -14.43
CA GLN A 259 -16.16 5.32 -14.15
C GLN A 259 -16.38 6.62 -14.93
N MET A 260 -15.34 7.42 -15.15
CA MET A 260 -15.41 8.64 -15.95
C MET A 260 -15.55 8.36 -17.44
N SER A 261 -14.99 7.27 -17.97
CA SER A 261 -15.11 6.90 -19.38
C SER A 261 -16.47 6.25 -19.71
N SER A 262 -17.13 5.62 -18.76
CA SER A 262 -18.44 4.97 -18.97
C SER A 262 -19.64 5.94 -18.91
N SER A 263 -19.45 7.17 -18.44
CA SER A 263 -20.51 8.20 -18.39
C SER A 263 -20.76 8.92 -19.72
N HIS A 264 -19.97 8.63 -20.79
CA HIS A 264 -20.21 9.11 -22.13
C HIS A 264 -20.95 8.07 -22.96
N SER A 265 -22.21 7.75 -22.61
CA SER A 265 -23.11 7.07 -23.56
C SER A 265 -23.48 8.04 -24.70
N PRO A 266 -23.31 7.66 -25.97
CA PRO A 266 -23.74 8.50 -27.07
C PRO A 266 -25.29 8.66 -27.00
N ARG A 267 -25.75 9.91 -27.01
CA ARG A 267 -27.18 10.21 -27.18
C ARG A 267 -27.61 9.61 -28.52
N VAL A 268 -28.45 8.59 -28.47
CA VAL A 268 -29.16 8.10 -29.64
C VAL A 268 -30.04 9.23 -30.15
N ALA A 269 -29.69 9.81 -31.26
CA ALA A 269 -30.53 10.76 -32.00
C ALA A 269 -31.80 10.01 -32.43
N LYS A 270 -32.93 10.34 -31.87
CA LYS A 270 -34.25 9.93 -32.39
C LYS A 270 -34.46 10.69 -33.67
N ASN A 271 -34.26 10.04 -34.83
CA ASN A 271 -34.77 10.50 -36.11
C ASN A 271 -36.28 10.31 -36.12
N SER A 272 -37.00 11.41 -35.90
CA SER A 272 -38.42 11.53 -36.29
C SER A 272 -38.44 11.68 -37.82
N LYS A 273 -38.92 10.68 -38.53
CA LYS A 273 -39.48 10.86 -39.90
C LYS A 273 -40.96 10.62 -39.84
N GLN A 274 -41.63 11.60 -40.39
CA GLN A 274 -43.05 11.62 -40.76
C GLN A 274 -43.44 10.43 -41.67
#